data_f5e808807df3d189efe3344dd09c0423
#
_entry.id   f5e808807df3d189efe3344dd09c0423
#
_cell.length_a   1.000
_cell.length_b   1.000
_cell.length_c   1.000
_cell.angle_alpha   90.00
_cell.angle_beta   90.00
_cell.angle_gamma   90.00
#
_symmetry.space_group_name_H-M   'P 1'
#
loop_
_entity.id
_entity.type
_entity.pdbx_description
1 polymer ?
#
loop_
_entity_poly.entity_id
_entity_poly.type
_entity_poly.pdbx_seq_one_letter_code
_entity_poly.pdbx_strand_id
1 'polypeptide(L)'
;GAMIAGFAAGLVVKLLRTAFKRLPSALVHIKTVLLYPVASLAVVGFMMVFLVNAPLGRFNTWIYQLLASMQGGSRVVMAAVLGALMAVDFGGPINKAAYLFGTVALAGGQEEFMAAVMAGGMVPPLGVALAGTLFPERFTTKERHTAMTDYLMGACFITEGVVPFVLRDPLHVIPSCMVGASLAAALSMLFGCAVPAPHGGMFLLPLNPHPFRYLLALLMGSLLTAVTLAVLRRKYPPKDEEQPTN
;
A
#
# COMPACT_ATOMS: atom_id res chain seq x y z
N GLY A 1 -0.70 10.90 -3.06
CA GLY A 1 -1.54 11.80 -3.87
C GLY A 1 -2.94 11.26 -4.08
N ALA A 2 -3.10 10.02 -4.58
CA ALA A 2 -4.42 9.46 -4.94
C ALA A 2 -5.40 9.39 -3.77
N MET A 3 -4.96 8.98 -2.57
CA MET A 3 -5.83 8.96 -1.38
C MET A 3 -6.32 10.36 -1.01
N ILE A 4 -5.43 11.35 -1.01
CA ILE A 4 -5.80 12.75 -0.74
C ILE A 4 -6.81 13.25 -1.79
N ALA A 5 -6.57 12.94 -3.07
CA ALA A 5 -7.48 13.28 -4.15
C ALA A 5 -8.87 12.63 -3.97
N GLY A 6 -8.92 11.36 -3.56
CA GLY A 6 -10.16 10.63 -3.29
C GLY A 6 -10.98 11.25 -2.14
N PHE A 7 -10.36 11.56 -1.01
CA PHE A 7 -11.03 12.23 0.10
C PHE A 7 -11.51 13.63 -0.29
N ALA A 8 -10.66 14.38 -0.99
CA ALA A 8 -11.00 15.71 -1.47
C ALA A 8 -12.18 15.66 -2.46
N ALA A 9 -12.19 14.69 -3.38
CA ALA A 9 -13.28 14.51 -4.31
C ALA A 9 -14.62 14.25 -3.59
N GLY A 10 -14.62 13.38 -2.57
CA GLY A 10 -15.79 13.13 -1.74
C GLY A 10 -16.32 14.39 -1.05
N LEU A 11 -15.41 15.19 -0.47
CA LEU A 11 -15.75 16.46 0.17
C LEU A 11 -16.29 17.48 -0.84
N VAL A 12 -15.62 17.63 -1.98
CA VAL A 12 -16.03 18.55 -3.06
C VAL A 12 -17.43 18.19 -3.59
N VAL A 13 -17.69 16.90 -3.84
CA VAL A 13 -19.03 16.47 -4.29
C VAL A 13 -20.08 16.77 -3.25
N LYS A 14 -19.79 16.58 -1.96
CA LYS A 14 -20.71 16.94 -0.86
C LYS A 14 -21.02 18.45 -0.85
N LEU A 15 -19.98 19.30 -1.01
CA LEU A 15 -20.13 20.75 -1.09
C LEU A 15 -20.93 21.18 -2.33
N LEU A 16 -20.64 20.59 -3.49
CA LEU A 16 -21.36 20.85 -4.73
C LEU A 16 -22.84 20.47 -4.62
N ARG A 17 -23.16 19.32 -4.00
CA ARG A 17 -24.56 18.92 -3.75
C ARG A 17 -25.28 19.96 -2.91
N THR A 18 -24.61 20.55 -1.92
CA THR A 18 -25.20 21.58 -1.06
C THR A 18 -25.38 22.89 -1.81
N ALA A 19 -24.37 23.33 -2.58
CA ALA A 19 -24.42 24.57 -3.37
C ALA A 19 -25.52 24.53 -4.43
N PHE A 20 -25.68 23.38 -5.10
CA PHE A 20 -26.65 23.20 -6.18
C PHE A 20 -28.04 22.68 -5.72
N LYS A 21 -28.31 22.71 -4.40
CA LYS A 21 -29.63 22.31 -3.86
C LYS A 21 -30.80 23.12 -4.42
N ARG A 22 -30.56 24.40 -4.74
CA ARG A 22 -31.58 25.36 -5.20
C ARG A 22 -31.85 25.34 -6.71
N LEU A 23 -31.14 24.50 -7.48
CA LEU A 23 -31.35 24.39 -8.91
C LEU A 23 -32.69 23.72 -9.24
N PRO A 24 -33.44 24.18 -10.26
CA PRO A 24 -34.71 23.64 -10.68
C PRO A 24 -34.65 22.13 -10.99
N SER A 25 -35.76 21.41 -10.70
CA SER A 25 -35.86 19.97 -10.97
C SER A 25 -35.67 19.59 -12.45
N ALA A 26 -36.02 20.49 -13.37
CA ALA A 26 -35.78 20.31 -14.81
C ALA A 26 -34.32 20.10 -15.19
N LEU A 27 -33.37 20.55 -14.34
CA LEU A 27 -31.93 20.44 -14.59
C LEU A 27 -31.26 19.27 -13.84
N VAL A 28 -32.04 18.38 -13.20
CA VAL A 28 -31.49 17.28 -12.37
C VAL A 28 -30.54 16.38 -13.15
N HIS A 29 -30.89 16.01 -14.40
CA HIS A 29 -30.02 15.17 -15.24
C HIS A 29 -28.71 15.86 -15.62
N ILE A 30 -28.78 17.13 -16.02
CA ILE A 30 -27.58 17.93 -16.34
C ILE A 30 -26.70 18.11 -15.11
N LYS A 31 -27.32 18.31 -13.94
CA LYS A 31 -26.63 18.44 -12.66
C LYS A 31 -25.84 17.18 -12.28
N THR A 32 -26.44 16.00 -12.41
CA THR A 32 -25.81 14.73 -11.99
C THR A 32 -24.80 14.20 -13.00
N VAL A 33 -25.11 14.31 -14.30
CA VAL A 33 -24.29 13.71 -15.37
C VAL A 33 -23.15 14.63 -15.82
N LEU A 34 -23.36 15.96 -15.81
CA LEU A 34 -22.38 16.91 -16.33
C LEU A 34 -21.80 17.79 -15.22
N LEU A 35 -22.64 18.48 -14.45
CA LEU A 35 -22.18 19.53 -13.54
C LEU A 35 -21.33 18.99 -12.39
N TYR A 36 -21.78 17.92 -11.72
CA TYR A 36 -21.01 17.33 -10.62
C TYR A 36 -19.70 16.72 -11.08
N PRO A 37 -19.61 15.87 -12.11
CA PRO A 37 -18.34 15.33 -12.57
C PRO A 37 -17.36 16.42 -13.04
N VAL A 38 -17.82 17.35 -13.87
CA VAL A 38 -16.95 18.40 -14.44
C VAL A 38 -16.46 19.36 -13.34
N ALA A 39 -17.36 19.84 -12.48
CA ALA A 39 -16.98 20.76 -11.41
C ALA A 39 -16.08 20.07 -10.36
N SER A 40 -16.37 18.82 -10.00
CA SER A 40 -15.52 18.09 -9.06
C SER A 40 -14.13 17.80 -9.63
N LEU A 41 -14.06 17.41 -10.91
CA LEU A 41 -12.78 17.18 -11.59
C LEU A 41 -11.96 18.48 -11.68
N ALA A 42 -12.59 19.60 -12.03
CA ALA A 42 -11.92 20.88 -12.10
C ALA A 42 -11.39 21.35 -10.74
N VAL A 43 -12.22 21.30 -9.70
CA VAL A 43 -11.84 21.74 -8.34
C VAL A 43 -10.76 20.83 -7.76
N VAL A 44 -10.91 19.51 -7.84
CA VAL A 44 -9.93 18.54 -7.33
C VAL A 44 -8.64 18.62 -8.14
N GLY A 45 -8.73 18.72 -9.48
CA GLY A 45 -7.56 18.87 -10.35
C GLY A 45 -6.77 20.15 -10.02
N PHE A 46 -7.44 21.29 -9.88
CA PHE A 46 -6.81 22.54 -9.48
C PHE A 46 -6.15 22.42 -8.09
N MET A 47 -6.86 21.87 -7.11
CA MET A 47 -6.33 21.65 -5.77
C MET A 47 -5.09 20.72 -5.80
N MET A 48 -5.14 19.63 -6.55
CA MET A 48 -3.99 18.71 -6.67
C MET A 48 -2.79 19.39 -7.30
N VAL A 49 -2.97 20.12 -8.41
CA VAL A 49 -1.86 20.78 -9.13
C VAL A 49 -1.23 21.88 -8.29
N PHE A 50 -2.02 22.76 -7.71
CA PHE A 50 -1.50 23.98 -7.08
C PHE A 50 -1.22 23.86 -5.57
N LEU A 51 -1.97 22.98 -4.85
CA LEU A 51 -1.85 22.89 -3.40
C LEU A 51 -1.19 21.60 -2.93
N VAL A 52 -1.42 20.46 -3.60
CA VAL A 52 -1.03 19.14 -3.08
C VAL A 52 0.24 18.62 -3.73
N ASN A 53 0.40 18.73 -5.04
CA ASN A 53 1.53 18.10 -5.74
C ASN A 53 2.89 18.69 -5.36
N ALA A 54 2.98 20.01 -5.14
CA ALA A 54 4.24 20.66 -4.80
C ALA A 54 4.78 20.21 -3.40
N PRO A 55 4.00 20.26 -2.30
CA PRO A 55 4.48 19.76 -1.01
C PRO A 55 4.72 18.26 -1.00
N LEU A 56 3.89 17.45 -1.67
CA LEU A 56 4.12 16.01 -1.80
C LEU A 56 5.39 15.70 -2.60
N GLY A 57 5.64 16.44 -3.67
CA GLY A 57 6.87 16.30 -4.46
C GLY A 57 8.12 16.60 -3.64
N ARG A 58 8.11 17.68 -2.86
CA ARG A 58 9.21 18.04 -1.94
C ARG A 58 9.42 16.95 -0.87
N PHE A 59 8.35 16.43 -0.30
CA PHE A 59 8.41 15.37 0.69
C PHE A 59 8.99 14.08 0.11
N ASN A 60 8.55 13.66 -1.08
CA ASN A 60 9.12 12.50 -1.79
C ASN A 60 10.61 12.70 -2.09
N THR A 61 11.00 13.89 -2.57
CA THR A 61 12.40 14.21 -2.85
C THR A 61 13.24 14.16 -1.57
N TRP A 62 12.73 14.67 -0.45
CA TRP A 62 13.41 14.61 0.82
C TRP A 62 13.63 13.17 1.30
N ILE A 63 12.60 12.31 1.24
CA ILE A 63 12.77 10.88 1.58
C ILE A 63 13.78 10.22 0.66
N TYR A 64 13.70 10.49 -0.67
CA TYR A 64 14.66 9.95 -1.62
C TYR A 64 16.09 10.36 -1.28
N GLN A 65 16.35 11.63 -0.97
CA GLN A 65 17.67 12.12 -0.57
C GLN A 65 18.17 11.47 0.72
N LEU A 66 17.28 11.28 1.69
CA LEU A 66 17.58 10.55 2.93
C LEU A 66 18.03 9.12 2.62
N LEU A 67 17.28 8.40 1.80
CA LEU A 67 17.62 7.04 1.37
C LEU A 67 18.93 7.01 0.56
N ALA A 68 19.13 7.97 -0.34
CA ALA A 68 20.36 8.08 -1.11
C ALA A 68 21.59 8.33 -0.23
N SER A 69 21.45 9.08 0.87
CA SER A 69 22.53 9.31 1.82
C SER A 69 22.94 8.05 2.61
N MET A 70 22.07 7.05 2.68
CA MET A 70 22.33 5.77 3.36
C MET A 70 23.08 4.74 2.48
N GLN A 71 23.33 5.01 1.21
CA GLN A 71 23.98 4.05 0.28
C GLN A 71 25.41 3.63 0.68
N GLY A 72 26.07 4.40 1.52
CA GLY A 72 27.38 4.03 2.10
C GLY A 72 27.32 3.03 3.26
N GLY A 73 26.12 2.71 3.77
CA GLY A 73 25.89 1.81 4.88
C GLY A 73 25.65 0.35 4.47
N SER A 74 25.16 -0.46 5.43
CA SER A 74 24.79 -1.85 5.15
C SER A 74 23.61 -1.93 4.18
N ARG A 75 23.82 -2.59 3.03
CA ARG A 75 22.79 -2.81 1.99
C ARG A 75 21.56 -3.54 2.55
N VAL A 76 21.77 -4.46 3.51
CA VAL A 76 20.69 -5.22 4.17
C VAL A 76 19.83 -4.32 5.05
N VAL A 77 20.46 -3.43 5.83
CA VAL A 77 19.74 -2.47 6.67
C VAL A 77 18.92 -1.52 5.79
N MET A 78 19.50 -1.05 4.69
CA MET A 78 18.78 -0.21 3.74
C MET A 78 17.60 -0.93 3.10
N ALA A 79 17.78 -2.20 2.71
CA ALA A 79 16.68 -3.03 2.19
C ALA A 79 15.58 -3.19 3.25
N ALA A 80 15.92 -3.43 4.52
CA ALA A 80 14.96 -3.50 5.62
C ALA A 80 14.16 -2.21 5.76
N VAL A 81 14.83 -1.05 5.70
CA VAL A 81 14.17 0.27 5.74
C VAL A 81 13.25 0.47 4.54
N LEU A 82 13.71 0.14 3.34
CA LEU A 82 12.88 0.21 2.13
C LEU A 82 11.62 -0.66 2.25
N GLY A 83 11.77 -1.90 2.74
CA GLY A 83 10.64 -2.80 3.00
C GLY A 83 9.64 -2.21 4.00
N ALA A 84 10.12 -1.65 5.12
CA ALA A 84 9.28 -0.98 6.09
C ALA A 84 8.50 0.20 5.48
N LEU A 85 9.19 1.06 4.69
CA LEU A 85 8.57 2.20 4.02
C LEU A 85 7.50 1.80 2.99
N MET A 86 7.67 0.63 2.33
CA MET A 86 6.64 0.09 1.44
C MET A 86 5.33 -0.24 2.17
N ALA A 87 5.40 -0.50 3.48
CA ALA A 87 4.27 -0.92 4.31
C ALA A 87 3.73 0.17 5.26
N VAL A 88 4.20 1.43 5.18
CA VAL A 88 3.72 2.52 6.05
C VAL A 88 2.36 3.05 5.62
N ASP A 89 2.19 3.31 4.33
CA ASP A 89 1.04 4.04 3.79
C ASP A 89 0.40 3.37 2.54
N PHE A 90 0.77 2.11 2.26
CA PHE A 90 0.15 1.20 1.30
C PHE A 90 -0.23 1.87 -0.04
N GLY A 91 0.75 2.38 -0.75
CA GLY A 91 0.58 3.10 -2.03
C GLY A 91 0.55 4.62 -1.89
N GLY A 92 0.73 5.15 -0.68
CA GLY A 92 0.83 6.58 -0.41
C GLY A 92 2.20 7.19 -0.77
N PRO A 93 2.47 8.43 -0.30
CA PRO A 93 3.70 9.15 -0.64
C PRO A 93 4.99 8.45 -0.19
N ILE A 94 4.98 7.83 0.99
CA ILE A 94 6.17 7.15 1.56
C ILE A 94 6.48 5.89 0.77
N ASN A 95 5.47 5.07 0.51
CA ASN A 95 5.59 3.89 -0.35
C ASN A 95 6.15 4.28 -1.74
N LYS A 96 5.59 5.33 -2.36
CA LYS A 96 6.04 5.79 -3.69
C LYS A 96 7.47 6.34 -3.67
N ALA A 97 7.94 6.94 -2.59
CA ALA A 97 9.33 7.38 -2.46
C ALA A 97 10.30 6.19 -2.39
N ALA A 98 9.97 5.14 -1.62
CA ALA A 98 10.74 3.91 -1.57
C ALA A 98 10.74 3.19 -2.94
N TYR A 99 9.59 3.13 -3.61
CA TYR A 99 9.47 2.58 -4.96
C TYR A 99 10.32 3.36 -5.98
N LEU A 100 10.27 4.70 -5.94
CA LEU A 100 11.10 5.55 -6.80
C LEU A 100 12.59 5.31 -6.57
N PHE A 101 13.02 5.16 -5.31
CA PHE A 101 14.39 4.79 -5.00
C PHE A 101 14.77 3.45 -5.67
N GLY A 102 13.93 2.42 -5.53
CA GLY A 102 14.14 1.11 -6.17
C GLY A 102 14.24 1.20 -7.69
N THR A 103 13.40 2.01 -8.34
CA THR A 103 13.43 2.20 -9.80
C THR A 103 14.69 2.94 -10.27
N VAL A 104 15.17 3.93 -9.51
CA VAL A 104 16.42 4.64 -9.84
C VAL A 104 17.62 3.72 -9.62
N ALA A 105 17.64 2.94 -8.54
CA ALA A 105 18.67 1.93 -8.29
C ALA A 105 18.70 0.88 -9.41
N LEU A 106 17.54 0.41 -9.86
CA LEU A 106 17.40 -0.51 -11.00
C LEU A 106 17.99 0.08 -12.29
N ALA A 107 17.67 1.33 -12.60
CA ALA A 107 18.25 2.03 -13.75
C ALA A 107 19.78 2.18 -13.66
N GLY A 108 20.33 2.20 -12.45
CA GLY A 108 21.76 2.16 -12.16
C GLY A 108 22.37 0.75 -12.11
N GLY A 109 21.61 -0.30 -12.49
CA GLY A 109 22.08 -1.70 -12.50
C GLY A 109 22.08 -2.38 -11.12
N GLN A 110 21.44 -1.78 -10.12
CA GLN A 110 21.34 -2.35 -8.76
C GLN A 110 19.96 -3.02 -8.57
N GLU A 111 19.77 -4.15 -9.25
CA GLU A 111 18.49 -4.88 -9.31
C GLU A 111 18.03 -5.44 -7.95
N GLU A 112 18.95 -5.65 -7.01
CA GLU A 112 18.66 -6.21 -5.69
C GLU A 112 17.83 -5.26 -4.82
N PHE A 113 18.01 -3.94 -4.97
CA PHE A 113 17.18 -2.97 -4.26
C PHE A 113 15.73 -2.98 -4.77
N MET A 114 15.54 -3.19 -6.08
CA MET A 114 14.18 -3.33 -6.62
C MET A 114 13.53 -4.63 -6.15
N ALA A 115 14.28 -5.75 -6.06
CA ALA A 115 13.78 -6.99 -5.47
C ALA A 115 13.35 -6.81 -4.01
N ALA A 116 14.15 -6.09 -3.21
CA ALA A 116 13.82 -5.78 -1.82
C ALA A 116 12.55 -4.91 -1.69
N VAL A 117 12.43 -3.86 -2.50
CA VAL A 117 11.23 -2.99 -2.57
C VAL A 117 9.99 -3.80 -2.96
N MET A 118 10.12 -4.65 -3.97
CA MET A 118 9.03 -5.50 -4.44
C MET A 118 8.59 -6.49 -3.36
N ALA A 119 9.54 -7.17 -2.69
CA ALA A 119 9.25 -8.05 -1.57
C ALA A 119 8.51 -7.29 -0.44
N GLY A 120 9.00 -6.08 -0.09
CA GLY A 120 8.39 -5.23 0.92
C GLY A 120 6.94 -4.84 0.60
N GLY A 121 6.61 -4.63 -0.67
CA GLY A 121 5.25 -4.28 -1.08
C GLY A 121 4.32 -5.48 -1.30
N MET A 122 4.87 -6.67 -1.57
CA MET A 122 4.09 -7.91 -1.71
C MET A 122 3.66 -8.48 -0.36
N VAL A 123 4.50 -8.35 0.66
CA VAL A 123 4.30 -8.96 1.99
C VAL A 123 3.07 -8.44 2.73
N PRO A 124 2.73 -7.14 2.77
CA PRO A 124 1.56 -6.67 3.48
C PRO A 124 0.25 -7.40 3.10
N PRO A 125 -0.18 -7.44 1.82
CA PRO A 125 -1.40 -8.15 1.46
C PRO A 125 -1.27 -9.67 1.66
N LEU A 126 -0.13 -10.30 1.32
CA LEU A 126 0.09 -11.72 1.57
C LEU A 126 0.02 -12.05 3.07
N GLY A 127 0.60 -11.21 3.92
CA GLY A 127 0.60 -11.39 5.37
C GLY A 127 -0.79 -11.22 5.99
N VAL A 128 -1.59 -10.25 5.53
CA VAL A 128 -2.98 -10.06 5.98
C VAL A 128 -3.86 -11.22 5.50
N ALA A 129 -3.70 -11.67 4.25
CA ALA A 129 -4.39 -12.85 3.73
C ALA A 129 -4.06 -14.10 4.55
N LEU A 130 -2.78 -14.31 4.86
CA LEU A 130 -2.32 -15.43 5.66
C LEU A 130 -2.84 -15.34 7.10
N ALA A 131 -2.89 -14.13 7.69
CA ALA A 131 -3.48 -13.92 9.01
C ALA A 131 -4.97 -14.27 9.04
N GLY A 132 -5.74 -13.86 8.03
CA GLY A 132 -7.16 -14.20 7.89
C GLY A 132 -7.42 -15.70 7.70
N THR A 133 -6.45 -16.43 7.14
CA THR A 133 -6.53 -17.87 6.94
C THR A 133 -6.11 -18.65 8.20
N LEU A 134 -4.99 -18.28 8.83
CA LEU A 134 -4.41 -19.00 9.97
C LEU A 134 -5.09 -18.65 11.30
N PHE A 135 -5.61 -17.43 11.43
CA PHE A 135 -6.21 -16.90 12.66
C PHE A 135 -7.61 -16.33 12.38
N PRO A 136 -8.54 -17.14 11.86
CA PRO A 136 -9.86 -16.65 11.40
C PRO A 136 -10.68 -16.01 12.52
N GLU A 137 -10.43 -16.37 13.79
CA GLU A 137 -11.09 -15.81 14.97
C GLU A 137 -10.71 -14.36 15.26
N ARG A 138 -9.70 -13.82 14.56
CA ARG A 138 -9.25 -12.40 14.67
C ARG A 138 -9.88 -11.49 13.61
N PHE A 139 -10.68 -12.05 12.73
CA PHE A 139 -11.25 -11.37 11.57
C PHE A 139 -12.75 -11.59 11.50
N THR A 140 -13.51 -10.54 11.16
CA THR A 140 -14.93 -10.69 10.83
C THR A 140 -15.09 -11.52 9.57
N THR A 141 -16.28 -12.08 9.32
CA THR A 141 -16.58 -12.83 8.10
C THR A 141 -16.30 -11.99 6.84
N LYS A 142 -16.66 -10.71 6.86
CA LYS A 142 -16.41 -9.79 5.76
C LYS A 142 -14.92 -9.53 5.53
N GLU A 143 -14.16 -9.31 6.60
CA GLU A 143 -12.70 -9.17 6.50
C GLU A 143 -12.04 -10.42 5.95
N ARG A 144 -12.47 -11.62 6.35
CA ARG A 144 -11.94 -12.88 5.82
C ARG A 144 -12.14 -13.01 4.32
N HIS A 145 -13.34 -12.68 3.82
CA HIS A 145 -13.61 -12.68 2.38
C HIS A 145 -12.73 -11.67 1.65
N THR A 146 -12.55 -10.47 2.20
CA THR A 146 -11.65 -9.46 1.64
C THR A 146 -10.21 -9.94 1.65
N ALA A 147 -9.74 -10.54 2.74
CA ALA A 147 -8.38 -11.05 2.88
C ALA A 147 -8.03 -12.14 1.84
N MET A 148 -9.00 -12.94 1.38
CA MET A 148 -8.74 -13.92 0.32
C MET A 148 -8.29 -13.28 -1.00
N THR A 149 -8.79 -12.09 -1.33
CA THR A 149 -8.37 -11.36 -2.53
C THR A 149 -6.95 -10.84 -2.44
N ASP A 150 -6.44 -10.64 -1.22
CA ASP A 150 -5.11 -10.12 -0.96
C ASP A 150 -3.99 -11.13 -1.30
N TYR A 151 -4.29 -12.42 -1.40
CA TYR A 151 -3.33 -13.38 -1.97
C TYR A 151 -2.99 -13.01 -3.42
N LEU A 152 -4.01 -12.69 -4.23
CA LEU A 152 -3.78 -12.29 -5.62
C LEU A 152 -3.15 -10.90 -5.69
N MET A 153 -3.63 -9.95 -4.90
CA MET A 153 -3.07 -8.60 -4.86
C MET A 153 -1.60 -8.62 -4.47
N GLY A 154 -1.24 -9.36 -3.41
CA GLY A 154 0.14 -9.50 -2.98
C GLY A 154 1.02 -10.19 -4.02
N ALA A 155 0.52 -11.24 -4.67
CA ALA A 155 1.22 -11.89 -5.78
C ALA A 155 1.49 -10.94 -6.96
N CYS A 156 0.60 -9.99 -7.21
CA CYS A 156 0.73 -8.98 -8.26
C CYS A 156 1.48 -7.70 -7.82
N PHE A 157 2.02 -7.64 -6.59
CA PHE A 157 2.66 -6.45 -6.03
C PHE A 157 1.69 -5.27 -5.91
N ILE A 158 0.45 -5.53 -5.50
CA ILE A 158 -0.59 -4.50 -5.24
C ILE A 158 -0.75 -4.34 -3.74
N THR A 159 -0.04 -3.37 -3.17
CA THR A 159 0.02 -3.14 -1.71
C THR A 159 -1.30 -2.59 -1.16
N GLU A 160 -2.09 -1.94 -1.99
CA GLU A 160 -3.35 -1.27 -1.64
C GLU A 160 -4.46 -2.23 -1.17
N GLY A 161 -4.33 -3.55 -1.37
CA GLY A 161 -5.25 -4.55 -0.84
C GLY A 161 -5.46 -4.46 0.66
N VAL A 162 -4.43 -4.04 1.40
CA VAL A 162 -4.47 -3.91 2.86
C VAL A 162 -5.29 -2.71 3.34
N VAL A 163 -5.60 -1.73 2.47
CA VAL A 163 -6.27 -0.48 2.86
C VAL A 163 -7.58 -0.69 3.63
N PRO A 164 -8.49 -1.62 3.28
CA PRO A 164 -9.71 -1.86 4.05
C PRO A 164 -9.45 -2.24 5.52
N PHE A 165 -8.36 -2.97 5.79
CA PHE A 165 -7.96 -3.38 7.14
C PHE A 165 -7.32 -2.24 7.91
N VAL A 166 -6.50 -1.43 7.24
CA VAL A 166 -5.87 -0.24 7.82
C VAL A 166 -6.89 0.81 8.24
N LEU A 167 -7.93 1.03 7.44
CA LEU A 167 -8.99 1.99 7.77
C LEU A 167 -9.77 1.60 9.04
N ARG A 168 -9.80 0.31 9.38
CA ARG A 168 -10.48 -0.18 10.60
C ARG A 168 -9.54 -0.25 11.80
N ASP A 169 -8.28 -0.63 11.57
CA ASP A 169 -7.32 -0.94 12.63
C ASP A 169 -5.88 -0.54 12.26
N PRO A 170 -5.60 0.76 12.08
CA PRO A 170 -4.28 1.22 11.62
C PRO A 170 -3.16 0.87 12.61
N LEU A 171 -3.44 0.94 13.92
CA LEU A 171 -2.43 0.79 14.96
C LEU A 171 -1.87 -0.64 15.07
N HIS A 172 -2.59 -1.64 14.63
CA HIS A 172 -2.12 -3.04 14.64
C HIS A 172 -1.68 -3.50 13.25
N VAL A 173 -2.40 -3.09 12.20
CA VAL A 173 -2.11 -3.53 10.82
C VAL A 173 -0.80 -2.91 10.30
N ILE A 174 -0.61 -1.59 10.45
CA ILE A 174 0.57 -0.92 9.93
C ILE A 174 1.86 -1.47 10.53
N PRO A 175 2.04 -1.53 11.87
CA PRO A 175 3.27 -2.05 12.46
C PRO A 175 3.53 -3.52 12.09
N SER A 176 2.48 -4.35 12.05
CA SER A 176 2.63 -5.76 11.67
C SER A 176 3.15 -5.92 10.24
N CYS A 177 2.58 -5.15 9.30
CA CYS A 177 3.01 -5.13 7.92
C CYS A 177 4.45 -4.60 7.77
N MET A 178 4.80 -3.53 8.50
CA MET A 178 6.15 -2.96 8.47
C MET A 178 7.21 -3.96 8.91
N VAL A 179 6.98 -4.68 10.00
CA VAL A 179 7.94 -5.68 10.53
C VAL A 179 8.14 -6.81 9.54
N GLY A 180 7.06 -7.37 8.99
CA GLY A 180 7.16 -8.45 8.01
C GLY A 180 7.77 -8.01 6.69
N ALA A 181 7.39 -6.84 6.17
CA ALA A 181 7.94 -6.27 4.95
C ALA A 181 9.44 -5.95 5.08
N SER A 182 9.84 -5.42 6.24
CA SER A 182 11.25 -5.18 6.58
C SER A 182 12.07 -6.47 6.55
N LEU A 183 11.56 -7.54 7.18
CA LEU A 183 12.21 -8.84 7.19
C LEU A 183 12.36 -9.41 5.78
N ALA A 184 11.30 -9.43 4.99
CA ALA A 184 11.32 -9.96 3.63
C ALA A 184 12.31 -9.22 2.74
N ALA A 185 12.34 -7.89 2.80
CA ALA A 185 13.26 -7.07 2.04
C ALA A 185 14.73 -7.30 2.46
N ALA A 186 14.99 -7.42 3.77
CA ALA A 186 16.30 -7.76 4.29
C ALA A 186 16.77 -9.14 3.83
N LEU A 187 15.90 -10.16 3.91
CA LEU A 187 16.19 -11.51 3.45
C LEU A 187 16.39 -11.57 1.94
N SER A 188 15.59 -10.85 1.15
CA SER A 188 15.76 -10.75 -0.29
C SER A 188 17.17 -10.24 -0.65
N MET A 189 17.62 -9.20 0.05
CA MET A 189 18.99 -8.65 -0.12
C MET A 189 20.07 -9.65 0.33
N LEU A 190 19.91 -10.28 1.51
CA LEU A 190 20.84 -11.28 2.02
C LEU A 190 20.99 -12.50 1.10
N PHE A 191 19.91 -12.88 0.46
CA PHE A 191 19.88 -14.03 -0.45
C PHE A 191 20.36 -13.70 -1.86
N GLY A 192 20.72 -12.44 -2.14
CA GLY A 192 21.14 -11.99 -3.46
C GLY A 192 20.03 -12.04 -4.52
N CYS A 193 18.79 -11.87 -4.08
CA CYS A 193 17.65 -11.82 -5.01
C CYS A 193 17.69 -10.52 -5.82
N ALA A 194 17.39 -10.60 -7.11
CA ALA A 194 17.39 -9.47 -8.02
C ALA A 194 16.21 -9.56 -8.99
N VAL A 195 15.68 -8.42 -9.42
CA VAL A 195 14.61 -8.37 -10.43
C VAL A 195 14.93 -7.29 -11.46
N PRO A 196 14.83 -7.62 -12.76
CA PRO A 196 15.22 -6.72 -13.85
C PRO A 196 14.13 -5.73 -14.27
N ALA A 197 12.98 -5.73 -13.58
CA ALA A 197 11.85 -4.85 -13.90
C ALA A 197 11.27 -4.19 -12.65
N PRO A 198 10.70 -2.98 -12.79
CA PRO A 198 10.22 -2.22 -11.63
C PRO A 198 8.91 -2.74 -11.06
N HIS A 199 8.14 -3.52 -11.80
CA HIS A 199 6.84 -4.05 -11.40
C HIS A 199 6.59 -5.43 -12.02
N GLY A 200 5.73 -6.24 -11.34
CA GLY A 200 5.34 -7.56 -11.86
C GLY A 200 5.13 -8.61 -10.77
N GLY A 201 5.66 -8.39 -9.56
CA GLY A 201 5.45 -9.34 -8.45
C GLY A 201 5.93 -10.75 -8.77
N MET A 202 5.06 -11.74 -8.56
CA MET A 202 5.36 -13.17 -8.81
C MET A 202 5.65 -13.50 -10.29
N PHE A 203 5.17 -12.68 -11.23
CA PHE A 203 5.45 -12.89 -12.67
C PHE A 203 6.92 -12.69 -13.02
N LEU A 204 7.68 -11.96 -12.18
CA LEU A 204 9.12 -11.79 -12.35
C LEU A 204 9.96 -12.89 -11.69
N LEU A 205 9.33 -13.83 -11.00
CA LEU A 205 10.02 -14.91 -10.31
C LEU A 205 10.95 -15.74 -11.25
N PRO A 206 10.56 -16.07 -12.49
CA PRO A 206 11.43 -16.78 -13.41
C PRO A 206 12.69 -16.01 -13.82
N LEU A 207 12.66 -14.68 -13.71
CA LEU A 207 13.79 -13.79 -14.03
C LEU A 207 14.71 -13.53 -12.84
N ASN A 208 14.30 -13.96 -11.63
CA ASN A 208 15.11 -13.81 -10.42
C ASN A 208 16.22 -14.87 -10.41
N PRO A 209 17.49 -14.54 -10.16
CA PRO A 209 18.59 -15.50 -10.10
C PRO A 209 18.40 -16.54 -8.97
N HIS A 210 17.64 -16.21 -7.94
CA HIS A 210 17.38 -17.07 -6.78
C HIS A 210 15.87 -17.18 -6.45
N PRO A 211 15.03 -17.76 -7.33
CA PRO A 211 13.57 -17.71 -7.18
C PRO A 211 13.06 -18.38 -5.90
N PHE A 212 13.61 -19.52 -5.50
CA PHE A 212 13.21 -20.21 -4.28
C PHE A 212 13.59 -19.44 -3.01
N ARG A 213 14.74 -18.77 -3.00
CA ARG A 213 15.15 -17.92 -1.87
C ARG A 213 14.26 -16.69 -1.76
N TYR A 214 13.83 -16.13 -2.91
CA TYR A 214 12.89 -15.02 -2.94
C TYR A 214 11.52 -15.42 -2.39
N LEU A 215 11.00 -16.59 -2.78
CA LEU A 215 9.78 -17.16 -2.22
C LEU A 215 9.90 -17.38 -0.71
N LEU A 216 11.06 -17.89 -0.25
CA LEU A 216 11.30 -18.04 1.18
C LEU A 216 11.28 -16.72 1.93
N ALA A 217 11.90 -15.68 1.38
CA ALA A 217 11.87 -14.32 1.95
C ALA A 217 10.44 -13.79 2.07
N LEU A 218 9.63 -13.93 1.00
CA LEU A 218 8.20 -13.55 1.00
C LEU A 218 7.41 -14.33 2.04
N LEU A 219 7.60 -15.65 2.12
CA LEU A 219 6.91 -16.49 3.08
C LEU A 219 7.25 -16.12 4.53
N MET A 220 8.54 -15.93 4.85
CA MET A 220 8.99 -15.55 6.18
C MET A 220 8.42 -14.19 6.60
N GLY A 221 8.47 -13.20 5.71
CA GLY A 221 7.88 -11.88 5.96
C GLY A 221 6.37 -11.93 6.15
N SER A 222 5.67 -12.69 5.30
CA SER A 222 4.21 -12.84 5.38
C SER A 222 3.77 -13.58 6.65
N LEU A 223 4.49 -14.62 7.04
CA LEU A 223 4.27 -15.31 8.31
C LEU A 223 4.49 -14.38 9.50
N LEU A 224 5.57 -13.62 9.49
CA LEU A 224 5.84 -12.64 10.56
C LEU A 224 4.74 -11.58 10.64
N THR A 225 4.28 -11.05 9.51
CA THR A 225 3.13 -10.14 9.46
C THR A 225 1.89 -10.80 10.06
N ALA A 226 1.57 -12.04 9.65
CA ALA A 226 0.38 -12.76 10.10
C ALA A 226 0.40 -13.01 11.61
N VAL A 227 1.52 -13.51 12.15
CA VAL A 227 1.68 -13.77 13.57
C VAL A 227 1.64 -12.49 14.39
N THR A 228 2.36 -11.45 13.96
CA THR A 228 2.39 -10.16 14.67
C THR A 228 0.99 -9.53 14.70
N LEU A 229 0.28 -9.56 13.59
CA LEU A 229 -1.08 -9.06 13.51
C LEU A 229 -2.04 -9.85 14.41
N ALA A 230 -1.95 -11.18 14.42
CA ALA A 230 -2.76 -12.02 15.28
C ALA A 230 -2.50 -11.77 16.77
N VAL A 231 -1.24 -11.57 17.16
CA VAL A 231 -0.86 -11.25 18.55
C VAL A 231 -1.36 -9.88 18.95
N LEU A 232 -1.19 -8.87 18.13
CA LEU A 232 -1.62 -7.51 18.42
C LEU A 232 -3.15 -7.41 18.48
N ARG A 233 -3.86 -8.00 17.54
CA ARG A 233 -5.33 -8.03 17.53
C ARG A 233 -5.97 -8.86 18.66
N ARG A 234 -5.21 -9.60 19.46
CA ARG A 234 -5.75 -10.39 20.58
C ARG A 234 -6.49 -9.54 21.60
N LYS A 235 -6.08 -8.28 21.79
CA LYS A 235 -6.69 -7.34 22.75
C LYS A 235 -7.99 -6.67 22.22
N TYR A 236 -8.24 -6.74 20.94
CA TYR A 236 -9.38 -6.14 20.28
C TYR A 236 -10.07 -7.20 19.41
N PRO A 237 -10.93 -8.05 19.99
CA PRO A 237 -11.72 -8.98 19.20
C PRO A 237 -12.55 -8.16 18.19
N PRO A 238 -12.69 -8.63 16.96
CA PRO A 238 -13.53 -7.97 15.97
C PRO A 238 -14.94 -7.84 16.54
N LYS A 239 -15.50 -6.64 16.56
CA LYS A 239 -16.94 -6.46 16.78
C LYS A 239 -17.61 -7.07 15.56
N ASP A 240 -18.40 -8.12 15.77
CA ASP A 240 -19.32 -8.56 14.72
C ASP A 240 -20.17 -7.35 14.34
N GLU A 241 -20.17 -7.01 13.05
CA GLU A 241 -21.09 -5.99 12.57
C GLU A 241 -22.49 -6.50 12.93
N GLU A 242 -23.20 -5.76 13.76
CA GLU A 242 -24.63 -5.98 14.01
C GLU A 242 -25.27 -6.16 12.63
N GLN A 243 -25.88 -7.33 12.42
CA GLN A 243 -26.67 -7.56 11.21
C GLN A 243 -27.68 -6.42 11.15
N PRO A 244 -27.86 -5.74 10.00
CA PRO A 244 -28.92 -4.78 9.89
C PRO A 244 -30.22 -5.51 10.25
N THR A 245 -30.79 -5.13 11.36
CA THR A 245 -32.12 -5.57 11.73
C THR A 245 -33.06 -5.18 10.60
N ASN A 246 -33.67 -6.19 9.96
CA ASN A 246 -34.65 -6.08 8.88
C ASN A 246 -35.74 -5.07 9.20
#